data_ec6d85d17b2f29766564a37823c4a8fa
#
_entry.id   ec6d85d17b2f29766564a37823c4a8fa
#
_cell.length_a   1.000
_cell.length_b   1.000
_cell.length_c   1.000
_cell.angle_alpha   90.00
_cell.angle_beta   90.00
_cell.angle_gamma   90.00
#
_symmetry.space_group_name_H-M   'P 1'
#
loop_
_entity.id
_entity.type
_entity.pdbx_description
1 polymer ?
#
loop_
_entity_poly.entity_id
_entity_poly.type
_entity_poly.pdbx_seq_one_letter_code
_entity_poly.pdbx_strand_id
1 'polypeptide(L)'
;MPEGDTIFRIARTLNRALAGKVVTRFETMLPRLERTSIRGRTIERVRSSGKHLIIEFSDGLLLRTHLRMNGSWHLYRSGERWRRPRDDMRIVIATEDFEAVGFNIPVAEFGEPPTHGPDLLADSFDAGDAIRRIRENAASEIANVLLDQRVLAGIGNIYKSEVLHACGINPFTPVNALGDDVLQRVVKKARAMLQRSTRERPRFLVYERGGQPCRKCGTRIEYRKQGPDARTTYWCPKCQP
;
A
#
# COMPACT_ATOMS: atom_id res chain seq x y z
N MET A 1 -0.33 -9.26 -1.28
CA MET A 1 -0.03 -8.04 -2.06
C MET A 1 0.28 -6.92 -1.09
N PRO A 2 1.39 -6.18 -1.24
CA PRO A 2 1.68 -5.02 -0.40
C PRO A 2 0.61 -3.92 -0.57
N GLU A 3 0.02 -3.48 0.55
CA GLU A 3 -0.90 -2.34 0.60
C GLU A 3 -0.30 -1.24 1.49
N GLY A 4 -1.02 -0.15 1.75
CA GLY A 4 -0.48 1.02 2.44
C GLY A 4 0.19 0.70 3.78
N ASP A 5 -0.39 -0.20 4.58
CA ASP A 5 0.18 -0.66 5.85
C ASP A 5 1.54 -1.36 5.70
N THR A 6 1.68 -2.17 4.66
CA THR A 6 2.92 -2.88 4.36
C THR A 6 4.01 -1.90 3.93
N ILE A 7 3.68 -0.95 3.03
CA ILE A 7 4.63 0.07 2.59
C ILE A 7 5.05 0.96 3.76
N PHE A 8 4.10 1.35 4.62
CA PHE A 8 4.37 2.15 5.82
C PHE A 8 5.36 1.44 6.76
N ARG A 9 5.16 0.14 7.02
CA ARG A 9 6.09 -0.63 7.88
C ARG A 9 7.49 -0.73 7.29
N ILE A 10 7.59 -0.97 5.97
CA ILE A 10 8.88 -1.01 5.26
C ILE A 10 9.56 0.36 5.35
N ALA A 11 8.84 1.43 5.00
CA ALA A 11 9.38 2.78 5.05
C ALA A 11 9.89 3.14 6.45
N ARG A 12 9.13 2.83 7.50
CA ARG A 12 9.54 3.05 8.89
C ARG A 12 10.81 2.29 9.25
N THR A 13 10.95 1.04 8.80
CA THR A 13 12.14 0.22 9.06
C THR A 13 13.36 0.80 8.36
N LEU A 14 13.23 1.13 7.06
CA LEU A 14 14.31 1.71 6.29
C LEU A 14 14.69 3.10 6.82
N ASN A 15 13.70 3.93 7.18
CA ASN A 15 13.96 5.26 7.72
C ASN A 15 14.81 5.23 8.99
N ARG A 16 14.51 4.30 9.91
CA ARG A 16 15.29 4.15 11.16
C ARG A 16 16.75 3.76 10.92
N ALA A 17 17.03 3.02 9.86
CA ALA A 17 18.37 2.54 9.56
C ALA A 17 19.16 3.50 8.67
N LEU A 18 18.50 4.22 7.77
CA LEU A 18 19.17 4.93 6.68
C LEU A 18 19.07 6.45 6.80
N ALA A 19 18.09 7.01 7.52
CA ALA A 19 17.94 8.46 7.63
C ALA A 19 19.20 9.09 8.29
N GLY A 20 19.69 10.19 7.70
CA GLY A 20 20.92 10.87 8.11
C GLY A 20 22.21 10.19 7.63
N LYS A 21 22.14 9.07 6.91
CA LYS A 21 23.32 8.33 6.44
C LYS A 21 23.66 8.69 5.00
N VAL A 22 24.96 8.70 4.70
CA VAL A 22 25.47 8.92 3.34
C VAL A 22 25.46 7.61 2.55
N VAL A 23 25.02 7.68 1.31
CA VAL A 23 25.05 6.54 0.37
C VAL A 23 26.50 6.28 -0.06
N THR A 24 27.05 5.13 0.32
CA THR A 24 28.41 4.70 -0.06
C THR A 24 28.41 3.89 -1.36
N ARG A 25 27.33 3.14 -1.64
CA ARG A 25 27.18 2.32 -2.85
C ARG A 25 25.74 2.33 -3.34
N PHE A 26 25.61 2.44 -4.66
CA PHE A 26 24.34 2.33 -5.38
C PHE A 26 24.51 1.36 -6.53
N GLU A 27 23.69 0.30 -6.55
CA GLU A 27 23.63 -0.65 -7.65
C GLU A 27 22.17 -0.79 -8.12
N THR A 28 21.96 -0.89 -9.42
CA THR A 28 20.64 -1.13 -9.97
C THR A 28 20.71 -1.98 -11.23
N MET A 29 19.69 -2.82 -11.42
CA MET A 29 19.44 -3.57 -12.65
C MET A 29 18.29 -2.93 -13.47
N LEU A 30 17.90 -1.70 -13.11
CA LEU A 30 16.82 -0.98 -13.77
C LEU A 30 17.39 0.15 -14.63
N PRO A 31 17.35 0.06 -15.98
CA PRO A 31 18.01 1.03 -16.89
C PRO A 31 17.58 2.49 -16.64
N ARG A 32 16.36 2.68 -16.15
CA ARG A 32 15.84 4.03 -15.80
C ARG A 32 16.58 4.72 -14.67
N LEU A 33 17.23 3.96 -13.80
CA LEU A 33 17.97 4.48 -12.64
C LEU A 33 19.49 4.61 -12.89
N GLU A 34 20.02 3.95 -13.91
CA GLU A 34 21.48 3.89 -14.16
C GLU A 34 22.10 5.26 -14.49
N ARG A 35 21.28 6.17 -15.05
CA ARG A 35 21.74 7.50 -15.46
C ARG A 35 21.96 8.48 -14.32
N THR A 36 21.50 8.15 -13.11
CA THR A 36 21.55 9.05 -11.95
C THR A 36 22.25 8.36 -10.80
N SER A 37 23.44 8.85 -10.45
CA SER A 37 24.15 8.38 -9.27
C SER A 37 23.62 9.08 -8.02
N ILE A 38 23.33 8.28 -6.98
CA ILE A 38 22.98 8.80 -5.64
C ILE A 38 24.13 8.62 -4.64
N ARG A 39 25.28 8.09 -5.08
CA ARG A 39 26.47 7.92 -4.22
C ARG A 39 26.95 9.28 -3.70
N GLY A 40 27.27 9.35 -2.43
CA GLY A 40 27.71 10.56 -1.74
C GLY A 40 26.58 11.45 -1.24
N ARG A 41 25.30 11.18 -1.61
CA ARG A 41 24.15 11.92 -1.09
C ARG A 41 23.75 11.39 0.28
N THR A 42 23.25 12.27 1.12
CA THR A 42 22.63 11.89 2.40
C THR A 42 21.17 11.49 2.15
N ILE A 43 20.73 10.39 2.76
CA ILE A 43 19.33 10.01 2.81
C ILE A 43 18.68 10.84 3.92
N GLU A 44 17.82 11.81 3.57
CA GLU A 44 17.15 12.63 4.55
C GLU A 44 16.02 11.89 5.22
N ARG A 45 15.21 11.19 4.42
CA ARG A 45 14.01 10.53 4.91
C ARG A 45 13.61 9.36 4.02
N VAL A 46 13.00 8.33 4.64
CA VAL A 46 12.24 7.29 3.93
C VAL A 46 10.80 7.32 4.44
N ARG A 47 9.84 7.49 3.53
CA ARG A 47 8.41 7.55 3.88
C ARG A 47 7.56 6.73 2.91
N SER A 48 6.32 6.48 3.31
CA SER A 48 5.27 5.99 2.43
C SER A 48 4.42 7.14 1.88
N SER A 49 3.84 6.95 0.70
CA SER A 49 2.83 7.81 0.10
C SER A 49 1.85 6.91 -0.65
N GLY A 50 0.69 6.66 -0.06
CA GLY A 50 -0.22 5.61 -0.52
C GLY A 50 0.47 4.24 -0.56
N LYS A 51 0.63 3.68 -1.76
CA LYS A 51 1.33 2.41 -2.00
C LYS A 51 2.75 2.58 -2.55
N HIS A 52 3.30 3.79 -2.52
CA HIS A 52 4.67 4.09 -2.91
C HIS A 52 5.57 4.21 -1.69
N LEU A 53 6.80 3.70 -1.82
CA LEU A 53 7.89 3.98 -0.91
C LEU A 53 8.76 5.06 -1.55
N ILE A 54 9.05 6.12 -0.80
CA ILE A 54 9.81 7.28 -1.24
C ILE A 54 11.07 7.38 -0.38
N ILE A 55 12.22 7.54 -1.03
CA ILE A 55 13.50 7.86 -0.39
C ILE A 55 13.88 9.27 -0.85
N GLU A 56 14.07 10.16 0.10
CA GLU A 56 14.40 11.57 -0.10
C GLU A 56 15.89 11.77 0.15
N PHE A 57 16.60 12.46 -0.78
CA PHE A 57 18.01 12.76 -0.69
C PHE A 57 18.27 14.24 -0.49
N SER A 58 19.45 14.59 0.04
CA SER A 58 19.86 15.93 0.47
C SER A 58 19.83 17.04 -0.58
N ASP A 59 19.70 16.71 -1.86
CA ASP A 59 19.57 17.67 -2.95
C ASP A 59 18.12 17.76 -3.50
N GLY A 60 17.17 17.24 -2.73
CA GLY A 60 15.76 17.22 -3.13
C GLY A 60 15.40 16.10 -4.12
N LEU A 61 16.38 15.27 -4.53
CA LEU A 61 16.10 14.12 -5.39
C LEU A 61 15.23 13.09 -4.63
N LEU A 62 14.21 12.57 -5.28
CA LEU A 62 13.34 11.53 -4.74
C LEU A 62 13.50 10.25 -5.56
N LEU A 63 13.71 9.12 -4.89
CA LEU A 63 13.54 7.79 -5.47
C LEU A 63 12.21 7.22 -5.02
N ARG A 64 11.29 7.00 -5.96
CA ARG A 64 10.01 6.34 -5.68
C ARG A 64 10.02 4.90 -6.16
N THR A 65 9.44 4.01 -5.38
CA THR A 65 9.25 2.61 -5.78
C THR A 65 7.83 2.15 -5.49
N HIS A 66 7.31 1.25 -6.35
CA HIS A 66 6.03 0.58 -6.14
C HIS A 66 6.22 -0.94 -6.24
N LEU A 67 5.88 -1.66 -5.17
CA LEU A 67 6.21 -3.09 -5.04
C LEU A 67 5.32 -4.01 -5.87
N ARG A 68 4.15 -3.55 -6.34
CA ARG A 68 3.16 -4.39 -7.03
C ARG A 68 2.87 -5.68 -6.24
N MET A 69 2.93 -6.85 -6.90
CA MET A 69 2.62 -8.15 -6.28
C MET A 69 3.83 -8.81 -5.61
N ASN A 70 5.00 -8.71 -6.22
CA ASN A 70 6.16 -9.54 -5.91
C ASN A 70 7.37 -8.77 -5.38
N GLY A 71 7.34 -7.43 -5.47
CA GLY A 71 8.43 -6.59 -5.00
C GLY A 71 8.54 -6.58 -3.48
N SER A 72 9.76 -6.45 -2.98
CA SER A 72 10.04 -6.30 -1.55
C SER A 72 11.31 -5.50 -1.32
N TRP A 73 11.36 -4.79 -0.20
CA TRP A 73 12.59 -4.19 0.34
C TRP A 73 13.04 -4.97 1.56
N HIS A 74 14.32 -5.29 1.61
CA HIS A 74 14.97 -5.95 2.73
C HIS A 74 16.09 -5.07 3.25
N LEU A 75 16.34 -5.12 4.55
CA LEU A 75 17.43 -4.43 5.22
C LEU A 75 18.40 -5.47 5.76
N TYR A 76 19.68 -5.27 5.47
CA TYR A 76 20.78 -6.09 5.92
C TYR A 76 21.85 -5.23 6.58
N ARG A 77 22.66 -5.80 7.47
CA ARG A 77 23.91 -5.16 7.89
C ARG A 77 24.90 -5.20 6.75
N SER A 78 25.85 -4.26 6.74
CA SER A 78 26.92 -4.26 5.73
C SER A 78 27.68 -5.60 5.77
N GLY A 79 27.82 -6.25 4.60
CA GLY A 79 28.43 -7.58 4.46
C GLY A 79 27.56 -8.78 4.87
N GLU A 80 26.33 -8.58 5.35
CA GLU A 80 25.41 -9.69 5.65
C GLU A 80 24.95 -10.39 4.37
N ARG A 81 24.89 -11.73 4.41
CA ARG A 81 24.39 -12.51 3.27
C ARG A 81 22.90 -12.26 3.05
N TRP A 82 22.53 -11.93 1.82
CA TRP A 82 21.14 -11.73 1.44
C TRP A 82 20.34 -13.03 1.51
N ARG A 83 19.11 -12.95 2.00
CA ARG A 83 18.17 -14.09 2.12
C ARG A 83 17.49 -14.46 0.81
N ARG A 84 17.61 -13.62 -0.22
CA ARG A 84 17.06 -13.84 -1.56
C ARG A 84 18.19 -13.96 -2.60
N PRO A 85 17.93 -14.66 -3.71
CA PRO A 85 18.90 -14.77 -4.80
C PRO A 85 19.31 -13.40 -5.33
N ARG A 86 20.57 -13.29 -5.77
CA ARG A 86 21.10 -12.07 -6.37
C ARG A 86 20.34 -11.69 -7.65
N ASP A 87 19.89 -12.66 -8.41
CA ASP A 87 19.12 -12.46 -9.66
C ASP A 87 17.78 -11.76 -9.45
N ASP A 88 17.23 -11.82 -8.24
CA ASP A 88 16.01 -11.10 -7.85
C ASP A 88 16.29 -9.62 -7.54
N MET A 89 17.54 -9.22 -7.33
CA MET A 89 17.93 -7.86 -6.98
C MET A 89 17.61 -6.90 -8.12
N ARG A 90 17.07 -5.74 -7.76
CA ARG A 90 16.79 -4.63 -8.68
C ARG A 90 17.48 -3.35 -8.24
N ILE A 91 17.61 -3.13 -6.94
CA ILE A 91 18.21 -1.92 -6.38
C ILE A 91 18.98 -2.30 -5.11
N VAL A 92 20.19 -1.76 -4.95
CA VAL A 92 20.93 -1.74 -3.69
C VAL A 92 21.24 -0.29 -3.33
N ILE A 93 20.93 0.10 -2.13
CA ILE A 93 21.35 1.37 -1.52
C ILE A 93 22.09 1.01 -0.24
N ALA A 94 23.43 1.17 -0.25
CA ALA A 94 24.24 0.88 0.90
C ALA A 94 24.72 2.18 1.57
N THR A 95 24.81 2.11 2.87
CA THR A 95 25.49 3.08 3.76
C THR A 95 26.66 2.38 4.43
N GLU A 96 27.32 3.03 5.37
CA GLU A 96 28.40 2.40 6.14
C GLU A 96 27.92 1.15 6.90
N ASP A 97 26.75 1.23 7.57
CA ASP A 97 26.26 0.20 8.48
C ASP A 97 25.28 -0.79 7.84
N PHE A 98 24.53 -0.35 6.81
CA PHE A 98 23.36 -1.08 6.29
C PHE A 98 23.31 -1.10 4.76
N GLU A 99 22.68 -2.16 4.26
CA GLU A 99 22.29 -2.30 2.86
C GLU A 99 20.76 -2.47 2.77
N ALA A 100 20.09 -1.53 2.10
CA ALA A 100 18.72 -1.70 1.68
C ALA A 100 18.69 -2.32 0.29
N VAL A 101 18.09 -3.49 0.17
CA VAL A 101 18.03 -4.24 -1.10
C VAL A 101 16.58 -4.40 -1.55
N GLY A 102 16.30 -3.89 -2.73
CA GLY A 102 15.02 -4.02 -3.40
C GLY A 102 15.00 -5.23 -4.33
N PHE A 103 14.17 -6.24 -4.02
CA PHE A 103 14.04 -7.45 -4.81
C PHE A 103 12.75 -7.43 -5.62
N ASN A 104 12.83 -7.84 -6.89
CA ASN A 104 11.68 -7.96 -7.80
C ASN A 104 10.81 -6.70 -7.85
N ILE A 105 11.39 -5.52 -7.65
CA ILE A 105 10.68 -4.23 -7.72
C ILE A 105 10.42 -3.90 -9.20
N PRO A 106 9.15 -3.87 -9.65
CA PRO A 106 8.85 -3.66 -11.05
C PRO A 106 8.80 -2.18 -11.45
N VAL A 107 8.61 -1.28 -10.47
CA VAL A 107 8.53 0.16 -10.70
C VAL A 107 9.44 0.88 -9.73
N ALA A 108 10.46 1.53 -10.27
CA ALA A 108 11.33 2.44 -9.54
C ALA A 108 11.76 3.57 -10.48
N GLU A 109 11.63 4.80 -10.02
CA GLU A 109 11.90 6.00 -10.83
C GLU A 109 12.37 7.13 -9.91
N PHE A 110 13.25 7.98 -10.43
CA PHE A 110 13.53 9.27 -9.80
C PHE A 110 12.45 10.28 -10.15
N GLY A 111 12.04 11.09 -9.19
CA GLY A 111 11.03 12.14 -9.32
C GLY A 111 9.87 12.01 -8.34
N GLU A 112 8.92 12.93 -8.46
CA GLU A 112 7.76 13.02 -7.59
C GLU A 112 6.85 11.80 -7.68
N PRO A 113 6.23 11.37 -6.57
CA PRO A 113 5.21 10.34 -6.61
C PRO A 113 3.97 10.84 -7.39
N PRO A 114 3.22 9.93 -8.00
CA PRO A 114 1.95 10.30 -8.62
C PRO A 114 1.01 10.95 -7.61
N THR A 115 0.28 11.95 -8.04
CA THR A 115 -0.80 12.54 -7.23
C THR A 115 -1.85 11.49 -6.91
N HIS A 116 -2.26 11.42 -5.66
CA HIS A 116 -3.30 10.53 -5.19
C HIS A 116 -4.29 11.28 -4.28
N GLY A 117 -5.40 10.63 -3.95
CA GLY A 117 -6.37 11.11 -2.98
C GLY A 117 -5.81 11.08 -1.54
N PRO A 118 -6.62 11.43 -0.55
CA PRO A 118 -6.21 11.39 0.86
C PRO A 118 -5.60 10.05 1.24
N ASP A 119 -4.36 10.07 1.78
CA ASP A 119 -3.67 8.86 2.25
C ASP A 119 -4.15 8.53 3.66
N LEU A 120 -4.72 7.35 3.83
CA LEU A 120 -5.27 6.86 5.11
C LEU A 120 -4.24 6.79 6.25
N LEU A 121 -2.95 6.71 5.93
CA LEU A 121 -1.88 6.65 6.92
C LEU A 121 -1.15 7.98 7.12
N ALA A 122 -1.46 9.00 6.33
CA ALA A 122 -0.89 10.33 6.53
C ALA A 122 -1.45 10.99 7.80
N ASP A 123 -0.61 11.78 8.49
CA ASP A 123 -1.02 12.57 9.64
C ASP A 123 -2.03 13.64 9.24
N SER A 124 -1.86 14.22 8.04
CA SER A 124 -2.73 15.24 7.43
C SER A 124 -3.95 14.66 6.70
N PHE A 125 -4.40 13.43 7.07
CA PHE A 125 -5.55 12.81 6.42
C PHE A 125 -6.82 13.63 6.59
N ASP A 126 -7.46 13.99 5.47
CA ASP A 126 -8.74 14.68 5.42
C ASP A 126 -9.87 13.69 5.07
N ALA A 127 -10.73 13.42 6.05
CA ALA A 127 -11.89 12.54 5.89
C ALA A 127 -12.99 13.19 5.05
N GLY A 128 -13.14 14.50 5.09
CA GLY A 128 -14.12 15.25 4.28
C GLY A 128 -13.77 15.18 2.81
N ASP A 129 -12.51 15.41 2.44
CA ASP A 129 -12.04 15.27 1.05
C ASP A 129 -12.19 13.82 0.56
N ALA A 130 -11.89 12.82 1.40
CA ALA A 130 -12.09 11.42 1.06
C ALA A 130 -13.56 11.11 0.72
N ILE A 131 -14.50 11.56 1.54
CA ILE A 131 -15.95 11.34 1.33
C ILE A 131 -16.42 12.07 0.07
N ARG A 132 -16.00 13.32 -0.14
CA ARG A 132 -16.31 14.09 -1.34
C ARG A 132 -15.87 13.34 -2.61
N ARG A 133 -14.63 12.86 -2.65
CA ARG A 133 -14.09 12.09 -3.80
C ARG A 133 -14.83 10.76 -4.01
N ILE A 134 -15.25 10.08 -2.94
CA ILE A 134 -16.10 8.89 -3.06
C ILE A 134 -17.43 9.28 -3.73
N ARG A 135 -18.07 10.38 -3.31
CA ARG A 135 -19.35 10.87 -3.88
C ARG A 135 -19.26 11.25 -5.36
N GLU A 136 -18.14 11.76 -5.82
CA GLU A 136 -17.90 12.06 -7.24
C GLU A 136 -18.01 10.82 -8.14
N ASN A 137 -17.96 9.61 -7.56
CA ASN A 137 -18.12 8.33 -8.24
C ASN A 137 -19.49 7.67 -8.00
N ALA A 138 -20.55 8.46 -7.97
CA ALA A 138 -21.89 8.10 -7.51
C ALA A 138 -22.47 6.81 -8.12
N ALA A 139 -22.29 6.58 -9.42
CA ALA A 139 -22.81 5.41 -10.12
C ALA A 139 -21.91 4.17 -10.02
N SER A 140 -20.72 4.31 -9.48
CA SER A 140 -19.76 3.21 -9.37
C SER A 140 -20.00 2.37 -8.13
N GLU A 141 -19.72 1.06 -8.23
CA GLU A 141 -19.75 0.15 -7.08
C GLU A 141 -18.70 0.57 -6.04
N ILE A 142 -19.09 0.60 -4.77
CA ILE A 142 -18.24 1.09 -3.67
C ILE A 142 -16.89 0.36 -3.60
N ALA A 143 -16.84 -0.94 -3.89
CA ALA A 143 -15.59 -1.70 -3.88
C ALA A 143 -14.60 -1.21 -4.93
N ASN A 144 -15.05 -0.82 -6.12
CA ASN A 144 -14.20 -0.27 -7.17
C ASN A 144 -13.68 1.12 -6.80
N VAL A 145 -14.55 1.95 -6.20
CA VAL A 145 -14.20 3.30 -5.75
C VAL A 145 -13.12 3.26 -4.66
N LEU A 146 -13.22 2.33 -3.71
CA LEU A 146 -12.20 2.16 -2.66
C LEU A 146 -10.84 1.68 -3.19
N LEU A 147 -10.77 1.07 -4.38
CA LEU A 147 -9.51 0.66 -5.00
C LEU A 147 -8.79 1.79 -5.75
N ASP A 148 -9.53 2.83 -6.15
CA ASP A 148 -8.96 3.96 -6.88
C ASP A 148 -8.11 4.82 -5.95
N GLN A 149 -6.79 4.80 -6.17
CA GLN A 149 -5.84 5.56 -5.36
C GLN A 149 -6.01 7.08 -5.50
N ARG A 150 -6.70 7.56 -6.54
CA ARG A 150 -7.02 8.99 -6.72
C ARG A 150 -8.17 9.42 -5.81
N VAL A 151 -8.99 8.46 -5.37
CA VAL A 151 -10.10 8.69 -4.44
C VAL A 151 -9.65 8.52 -3.00
N LEU A 152 -8.98 7.41 -2.69
CA LEU A 152 -8.55 7.06 -1.33
C LEU A 152 -7.26 6.22 -1.39
N ALA A 153 -6.14 6.80 -0.97
CA ALA A 153 -4.86 6.13 -1.08
C ALA A 153 -4.58 5.15 0.06
N GLY A 154 -3.87 4.07 -0.28
CA GLY A 154 -3.43 3.04 0.65
C GLY A 154 -4.26 1.75 0.64
N ILE A 155 -5.55 1.80 0.31
CA ILE A 155 -6.41 0.61 0.19
C ILE A 155 -6.06 -0.20 -1.06
N GLY A 156 -5.95 -1.50 -0.89
CA GLY A 156 -5.92 -2.46 -1.98
C GLY A 156 -7.02 -3.51 -1.84
N ASN A 157 -6.80 -4.65 -2.47
CA ASN A 157 -7.82 -5.70 -2.57
C ASN A 157 -8.16 -6.36 -1.23
N ILE A 158 -7.20 -6.40 -0.31
CA ILE A 158 -7.38 -6.91 1.05
C ILE A 158 -8.34 -6.00 1.81
N TYR A 159 -7.91 -4.74 1.99
CA TYR A 159 -8.69 -3.79 2.82
C TYR A 159 -10.01 -3.40 2.20
N LYS A 160 -10.14 -3.38 0.87
CA LYS A 160 -11.44 -3.25 0.20
C LYS A 160 -12.44 -4.28 0.72
N SER A 161 -12.06 -5.56 0.71
CA SER A 161 -12.96 -6.66 1.13
C SER A 161 -13.20 -6.64 2.63
N GLU A 162 -12.15 -6.45 3.44
CA GLU A 162 -12.23 -6.48 4.90
C GLU A 162 -13.01 -5.29 5.48
N VAL A 163 -12.82 -4.08 4.94
CA VAL A 163 -13.54 -2.87 5.37
C VAL A 163 -15.03 -2.99 5.06
N LEU A 164 -15.39 -3.39 3.85
CA LEU A 164 -16.79 -3.55 3.47
C LEU A 164 -17.47 -4.65 4.30
N HIS A 165 -16.80 -5.76 4.58
CA HIS A 165 -17.31 -6.79 5.47
C HIS A 165 -17.49 -6.26 6.90
N ALA A 166 -16.53 -5.52 7.43
CA ALA A 166 -16.61 -4.94 8.77
C ALA A 166 -17.74 -3.91 8.90
N CYS A 167 -18.09 -3.23 7.81
CA CYS A 167 -19.20 -2.27 7.76
C CYS A 167 -20.55 -2.89 7.38
N GLY A 168 -20.60 -4.18 6.98
CA GLY A 168 -21.83 -4.85 6.55
C GLY A 168 -22.37 -4.36 5.20
N ILE A 169 -21.49 -3.92 4.31
CA ILE A 169 -21.86 -3.31 3.03
C ILE A 169 -21.57 -4.30 1.90
N ASN A 170 -22.58 -4.52 1.05
CA ASN A 170 -22.41 -5.28 -0.18
C ASN A 170 -21.41 -4.57 -1.09
N PRO A 171 -20.32 -5.23 -1.54
CA PRO A 171 -19.28 -4.59 -2.35
C PRO A 171 -19.75 -4.10 -3.72
N PHE A 172 -20.91 -4.55 -4.18
CA PHE A 172 -21.49 -4.20 -5.47
C PHE A 172 -22.54 -3.07 -5.37
N THR A 173 -22.77 -2.54 -4.17
CA THR A 173 -23.68 -1.40 -3.96
C THR A 173 -23.09 -0.15 -4.62
N PRO A 174 -23.84 0.56 -5.47
CA PRO A 174 -23.40 1.84 -6.02
C PRO A 174 -23.34 2.90 -4.92
N VAL A 175 -22.36 3.82 -5.05
CA VAL A 175 -22.12 4.85 -4.03
C VAL A 175 -23.34 5.72 -3.74
N ASN A 176 -24.15 6.05 -4.77
CA ASN A 176 -25.36 6.87 -4.60
C ASN A 176 -26.46 6.20 -3.74
N ALA A 177 -26.41 4.87 -3.57
CA ALA A 177 -27.33 4.14 -2.69
C ALA A 177 -26.88 4.15 -1.21
N LEU A 178 -25.69 4.73 -0.91
CA LEU A 178 -25.14 4.78 0.45
C LEU A 178 -25.32 6.18 1.04
N GLY A 179 -25.81 6.28 2.28
CA GLY A 179 -25.90 7.54 3.03
C GLY A 179 -24.51 8.07 3.46
N ASP A 180 -24.45 9.35 3.81
CA ASP A 180 -23.19 9.97 4.24
C ASP A 180 -22.63 9.38 5.54
N ASP A 181 -23.52 9.00 6.47
CA ASP A 181 -23.17 8.30 7.70
C ASP A 181 -22.51 6.94 7.41
N VAL A 182 -22.96 6.25 6.38
CA VAL A 182 -22.37 4.98 5.92
C VAL A 182 -20.98 5.22 5.35
N LEU A 183 -20.80 6.23 4.49
CA LEU A 183 -19.50 6.57 3.93
C LEU A 183 -18.50 7.03 5.00
N GLN A 184 -18.93 7.85 5.97
CA GLN A 184 -18.12 8.23 7.13
C GLN A 184 -17.64 7.00 7.91
N ARG A 185 -18.54 6.04 8.12
CA ARG A 185 -18.25 4.77 8.81
C ARG A 185 -17.22 3.94 8.04
N VAL A 186 -17.35 3.86 6.70
CA VAL A 186 -16.39 3.17 5.82
C VAL A 186 -15.00 3.80 5.91
N VAL A 187 -14.89 5.11 5.74
CA VAL A 187 -13.62 5.85 5.77
C VAL A 187 -12.95 5.72 7.14
N LYS A 188 -13.70 5.92 8.22
CA LYS A 188 -13.20 5.74 9.59
C LYS A 188 -12.71 4.31 9.84
N LYS A 189 -13.46 3.31 9.39
CA LYS A 189 -13.09 1.90 9.54
C LYS A 189 -11.84 1.57 8.72
N ALA A 190 -11.75 2.03 7.49
CA ALA A 190 -10.59 1.85 6.62
C ALA A 190 -9.30 2.39 7.27
N ARG A 191 -9.36 3.65 7.75
CA ARG A 191 -8.22 4.27 8.45
C ARG A 191 -7.81 3.48 9.69
N ALA A 192 -8.75 3.15 10.54
CA ALA A 192 -8.48 2.41 11.79
C ALA A 192 -7.87 1.02 11.52
N MET A 193 -8.35 0.32 10.50
CA MET A 193 -7.81 -1.00 10.14
C MET A 193 -6.39 -0.90 9.58
N LEU A 194 -6.11 0.05 8.68
CA LEU A 194 -4.77 0.26 8.16
C LEU A 194 -3.80 0.68 9.29
N GLN A 195 -4.17 1.64 10.13
CA GLN A 195 -3.36 2.08 11.26
C GLN A 195 -3.02 0.92 12.23
N ARG A 196 -4.02 0.10 12.56
CA ARG A 196 -3.78 -1.08 13.40
C ARG A 196 -2.77 -2.03 12.75
N SER A 197 -2.89 -2.28 11.46
CA SER A 197 -2.02 -3.21 10.73
C SER A 197 -0.58 -2.71 10.56
N THR A 198 -0.30 -1.42 10.79
CA THR A 198 1.09 -0.93 10.89
C THR A 198 1.82 -1.43 12.14
N ARG A 199 1.09 -1.94 13.12
CA ARG A 199 1.62 -2.40 14.42
C ARG A 199 1.46 -3.90 14.62
N GLU A 200 0.37 -4.49 14.11
CA GLU A 200 -0.03 -5.88 14.32
C GLU A 200 -0.25 -6.58 12.98
N ARG A 201 -0.05 -7.90 12.94
CA ARG A 201 -0.44 -8.69 11.77
C ARG A 201 -1.97 -8.78 11.71
N PRO A 202 -2.63 -8.36 10.61
CA PRO A 202 -4.07 -8.44 10.48
C PRO A 202 -4.53 -9.90 10.35
N ARG A 203 -5.68 -10.20 10.95
CA ARG A 203 -6.41 -11.45 10.72
C ARG A 203 -7.56 -11.15 9.78
N PHE A 204 -7.53 -11.73 8.57
CA PHE A 204 -8.55 -11.51 7.56
C PHE A 204 -9.81 -12.34 7.84
N LEU A 205 -10.97 -11.72 7.63
CA LEU A 205 -12.28 -12.31 7.86
C LEU A 205 -12.90 -12.88 6.60
N VAL A 206 -12.65 -12.24 5.45
CA VAL A 206 -13.20 -12.65 4.14
C VAL A 206 -12.14 -12.77 3.05
N TYR A 207 -11.08 -11.97 3.08
CA TYR A 207 -10.07 -11.97 2.02
C TYR A 207 -9.36 -13.34 1.90
N GLU A 208 -9.29 -13.89 0.67
CA GLU A 208 -8.76 -15.23 0.35
C GLU A 208 -9.44 -16.38 1.11
N ARG A 209 -10.70 -16.17 1.52
CA ARG A 209 -11.49 -17.18 2.23
C ARG A 209 -12.74 -17.60 1.46
N GLY A 210 -12.74 -17.45 0.13
CA GLY A 210 -13.85 -17.92 -0.73
C GLY A 210 -14.17 -19.39 -0.49
N GLY A 211 -15.47 -19.70 -0.36
CA GLY A 211 -15.98 -21.05 -0.06
C GLY A 211 -15.89 -21.47 1.40
N GLN A 212 -15.11 -20.78 2.24
CA GLN A 212 -15.02 -21.06 3.69
C GLN A 212 -16.18 -20.43 4.47
N PRO A 213 -16.51 -20.95 5.65
CA PRO A 213 -17.54 -20.35 6.51
C PRO A 213 -17.11 -18.97 7.01
N CYS A 214 -18.03 -18.02 6.97
CA CYS A 214 -17.84 -16.70 7.57
C CYS A 214 -17.65 -16.83 9.09
N ARG A 215 -16.60 -16.20 9.61
CA ARG A 215 -16.28 -16.26 11.06
C ARG A 215 -17.30 -15.54 11.95
N LYS A 216 -18.21 -14.72 11.35
CA LYS A 216 -19.27 -14.02 12.09
C LYS A 216 -20.60 -14.77 12.10
N CYS A 217 -20.99 -15.40 10.99
CA CYS A 217 -22.35 -15.97 10.85
C CYS A 217 -22.40 -17.39 10.28
N GLY A 218 -21.26 -18.01 9.94
CA GLY A 218 -21.17 -19.37 9.41
C GLY A 218 -21.52 -19.51 7.91
N THR A 219 -22.17 -18.51 7.27
CA THR A 219 -22.51 -18.56 5.85
C THR A 219 -21.26 -18.63 4.98
N ARG A 220 -21.27 -19.35 3.88
CA ARG A 220 -20.16 -19.44 2.94
C ARG A 220 -19.79 -18.09 2.38
N ILE A 221 -18.50 -17.74 2.41
CA ILE A 221 -17.94 -16.55 1.78
C ILE A 221 -17.95 -16.76 0.27
N GLU A 222 -18.55 -15.82 -0.44
CA GLU A 222 -18.55 -15.77 -1.89
C GLU A 222 -17.39 -14.95 -2.42
N TYR A 223 -17.07 -15.17 -3.71
CA TYR A 223 -16.05 -14.41 -4.41
C TYR A 223 -16.33 -14.35 -5.91
N ARG A 224 -16.05 -13.21 -6.52
CA ARG A 224 -16.09 -13.04 -7.98
C ARG A 224 -15.13 -11.95 -8.45
N LYS A 225 -14.85 -11.95 -9.74
CA LYS A 225 -14.11 -10.86 -10.38
C LYS A 225 -14.97 -9.60 -10.44
N GLN A 226 -14.34 -8.43 -10.19
CA GLN A 226 -15.01 -7.14 -10.16
C GLN A 226 -14.11 -6.03 -10.71
N GLY A 227 -14.72 -5.02 -11.34
CA GLY A 227 -14.04 -3.86 -11.89
C GLY A 227 -13.18 -4.13 -13.14
N PRO A 228 -12.61 -3.06 -13.71
CA PRO A 228 -11.87 -3.15 -14.97
C PRO A 228 -10.60 -4.03 -14.86
N ASP A 229 -9.97 -4.06 -13.69
CA ASP A 229 -8.79 -4.88 -13.43
C ASP A 229 -9.14 -6.34 -13.07
N ALA A 230 -10.41 -6.74 -13.14
CA ALA A 230 -10.90 -8.08 -12.78
C ALA A 230 -10.38 -8.55 -11.41
N ARG A 231 -10.34 -7.67 -10.41
CA ARG A 231 -9.89 -8.00 -9.05
C ARG A 231 -10.90 -8.90 -8.36
N THR A 232 -10.42 -9.98 -7.71
CA THR A 232 -11.29 -10.86 -6.95
C THR A 232 -11.79 -10.14 -5.70
N THR A 233 -13.11 -10.01 -5.58
CA THR A 233 -13.79 -9.47 -4.40
C THR A 233 -14.33 -10.62 -3.58
N TYR A 234 -14.14 -10.58 -2.27
CA TYR A 234 -14.62 -11.57 -1.30
C TYR A 234 -15.65 -10.91 -0.37
N TRP A 235 -16.79 -11.58 -0.14
CA TRP A 235 -17.83 -11.06 0.75
C TRP A 235 -18.66 -12.19 1.38
N CYS A 236 -19.34 -11.89 2.48
CA CYS A 236 -20.32 -12.79 3.08
C CYS A 236 -21.73 -12.32 2.70
N PRO A 237 -22.51 -13.09 1.92
CA PRO A 237 -23.82 -12.61 1.45
C PRO A 237 -24.85 -12.38 2.58
N LYS A 238 -24.69 -13.05 3.73
CA LYS A 238 -25.56 -12.81 4.90
C LYS A 238 -25.15 -11.58 5.72
N CYS A 239 -23.84 -11.29 5.83
CA CYS A 239 -23.39 -10.13 6.59
C CYS A 239 -23.38 -8.84 5.75
N GLN A 240 -23.42 -8.98 4.44
CA GLN A 240 -23.31 -7.90 3.43
C GLN A 240 -24.43 -8.11 2.38
N PRO A 241 -25.71 -7.98 2.76
CA PRO A 241 -26.87 -8.27 1.92
C PRO A 241 -26.97 -7.34 0.70
#